data_f708086496eb4376916f7a9e08213323
#
_entry.id   f708086496eb4376916f7a9e08213323
#
_cell.length_a   1.000
_cell.length_b   1.000
_cell.length_c   1.000
_cell.angle_alpha   90.00
_cell.angle_beta   90.00
_cell.angle_gamma   90.00
#
_symmetry.space_group_name_H-M   'P 1'
#
loop_
_entity.id
_entity.type
_entity.pdbx_description
1 polymer ?
#
loop_
_entity_poly.entity_id
_entity_poly.type
_entity_poly.pdbx_seq_one_letter_code
_entity_poly.pdbx_strand_id
1 'polypeptide(L)'
;MTANNAMLTKETISQIAHRLHQAEQSREQIRQISLDHPQITIEDAYAIQRQWVDLKINEGRVLKGHKIGLTSKAMQASSQISEPDYGALLDDMFFQDGSDIPIDKFIVPRIEV
;
A
#
# COMPACT_ATOMS: atom_id res chain seq x y z
N MET A 1 -17.03 -17.28 17.56
CA MET A 1 -16.44 -16.80 17.24
C MET A 1 -15.78 -16.90 16.65
N THR A 2 -15.71 -16.60 16.28
CA THR A 2 -14.97 -16.56 15.75
C THR A 2 -14.21 -15.93 15.71
N ALA A 3 -14.18 -15.75 15.83
CA ALA A 3 -13.42 -14.93 15.79
C ALA A 3 -12.27 -15.05 15.41
N ASN A 4 -12.08 -15.50 15.10
CA ASN A 4 -11.07 -15.79 14.73
C ASN A 4 -10.54 -15.21 13.65
N ASN A 5 -10.90 -14.67 13.08
CA ASN A 5 -10.44 -13.91 12.20
C ASN A 5 -10.05 -12.81 12.79
N ALA A 6 -9.35 -12.96 13.63
CA ALA A 6 -8.89 -11.97 14.36
C ALA A 6 -8.12 -11.01 13.57
N MET A 7 -8.41 -9.81 13.67
CA MET A 7 -7.63 -8.76 13.08
C MET A 7 -6.31 -8.64 13.82
N LEU A 8 -5.30 -8.17 13.13
CA LEU A 8 -4.03 -7.83 13.76
C LEU A 8 -4.25 -6.74 14.81
N THR A 9 -3.40 -6.73 15.83
CA THR A 9 -3.49 -5.69 16.85
C THR A 9 -3.14 -4.32 16.28
N LYS A 10 -3.61 -3.28 16.92
CA LYS A 10 -3.27 -1.91 16.51
C LYS A 10 -1.77 -1.69 16.52
N GLU A 11 -1.07 -2.27 17.48
CA GLU A 11 0.38 -2.16 17.57
C GLU A 11 1.05 -2.82 16.38
N THR A 12 0.64 -4.02 16.00
CA THR A 12 1.19 -4.72 14.86
C THR A 12 0.92 -3.95 13.57
N ILE A 13 -0.30 -3.44 13.40
CA ILE A 13 -0.66 -2.63 12.23
C ILE A 13 0.26 -1.40 12.14
N SER A 14 0.47 -0.71 13.24
CA SER A 14 1.35 0.45 13.28
C SER A 14 2.80 0.08 12.93
N GLN A 15 3.30 -1.02 13.45
CA GLN A 15 4.65 -1.49 13.15
C GLN A 15 4.82 -1.80 11.67
N ILE A 16 3.85 -2.46 11.07
CA ILE A 16 3.90 -2.79 9.64
C ILE A 16 3.85 -1.51 8.80
N ALA A 17 2.98 -0.57 9.16
CA ALA A 17 2.90 0.70 8.44
C ALA A 17 4.23 1.46 8.48
N HIS A 18 4.90 1.48 9.64
CA HIS A 18 6.22 2.11 9.76
C HIS A 18 7.27 1.40 8.94
N ARG A 19 7.23 0.06 8.88
CA ARG A 19 8.17 -0.70 8.04
C ARG A 19 7.99 -0.39 6.57
N LEU A 20 6.74 -0.30 6.11
CA LEU A 20 6.45 0.05 4.72
C LEU A 20 6.93 1.47 4.41
N HIS A 21 6.68 2.40 5.31
CA HIS A 21 7.11 3.78 5.15
C HIS A 21 8.65 3.87 5.07
N GLN A 22 9.34 3.17 5.94
CA GLN A 22 10.78 3.14 5.95
C GLN A 22 11.34 2.48 4.69
N ALA A 23 10.72 1.40 4.22
CA ALA A 23 11.12 0.73 2.98
C ALA A 23 11.00 1.67 1.78
N GLU A 24 9.92 2.43 1.74
CA GLU A 24 9.73 3.41 0.68
C GLU A 24 10.80 4.50 0.71
N GLN A 25 11.13 5.00 1.88
CA GLN A 25 12.14 6.04 2.04
C GLN A 25 13.54 5.55 1.71
N SER A 26 13.87 4.30 2.08
CA SER A 26 15.18 3.73 1.83
C SER A 26 15.31 3.10 0.45
N ARG A 27 14.20 2.95 -0.27
CA ARG A 27 14.16 2.29 -1.59
C ARG A 27 14.59 0.83 -1.51
N GLU A 28 14.26 0.16 -0.43
CA GLU A 28 14.59 -1.24 -0.24
C GLU A 28 13.32 -2.06 -0.12
N GLN A 29 13.26 -3.18 -0.85
CA GLN A 29 12.14 -4.10 -0.73
C GLN A 29 12.13 -4.76 0.63
N ILE A 30 10.94 -5.07 1.13
CA ILE A 30 10.79 -5.88 2.32
C ILE A 30 10.07 -7.17 1.94
N ARG A 31 10.12 -8.13 2.83
CA ARG A 31 9.43 -9.40 2.65
C ARG A 31 7.92 -9.15 2.62
N GLN A 32 7.23 -9.90 1.78
CA GLN A 32 5.78 -9.82 1.67
C GLN A 32 5.12 -9.98 3.04
N ILE A 33 4.24 -9.05 3.38
CA ILE A 33 3.64 -8.99 4.71
C ILE A 33 2.88 -10.26 5.06
N SER A 34 2.17 -10.84 4.08
CA SER A 34 1.37 -12.04 4.33
C SER A 34 2.21 -13.28 4.65
N LEU A 35 3.50 -13.28 4.33
CA LEU A 35 4.39 -14.38 4.71
C LEU A 35 4.70 -14.35 6.21
N ASP A 36 4.79 -13.16 6.79
CA ASP A 36 5.03 -13.01 8.23
C ASP A 36 3.71 -13.02 9.02
N HIS A 37 2.61 -12.70 8.36
CA HIS A 37 1.29 -12.64 8.97
C HIS A 37 0.28 -13.39 8.09
N PRO A 38 0.33 -14.74 8.06
CA PRO A 38 -0.50 -15.52 7.13
C PRO A 38 -1.99 -15.39 7.38
N GLN A 39 -2.41 -14.89 8.53
CA GLN A 39 -3.82 -14.72 8.85
C GLN A 39 -4.31 -13.29 8.59
N ILE A 40 -3.49 -12.46 7.94
CA ILE A 40 -3.87 -11.08 7.64
C ILE A 40 -5.14 -11.06 6.79
N THR A 41 -6.05 -10.14 7.15
CA THR A 41 -7.30 -9.96 6.42
C THR A 41 -7.20 -8.75 5.49
N ILE A 42 -8.18 -8.60 4.60
CA ILE A 42 -8.26 -7.42 3.75
C ILE A 42 -8.48 -6.18 4.61
N GLU A 43 -9.29 -6.28 5.65
CA GLU A 43 -9.51 -5.18 6.59
C GLU A 43 -8.21 -4.76 7.27
N ASP A 44 -7.39 -5.73 7.66
CA ASP A 44 -6.07 -5.44 8.23
C ASP A 44 -5.20 -4.69 7.22
N ALA A 45 -5.21 -5.12 5.97
CA ALA A 45 -4.41 -4.48 4.93
C ALA A 45 -4.81 -3.02 4.74
N TYR A 46 -6.10 -2.73 4.72
CA TYR A 46 -6.56 -1.35 4.62
C TYR A 46 -6.29 -0.54 5.88
N ALA A 47 -6.31 -1.17 7.05
CA ALA A 47 -5.92 -0.49 8.29
C ALA A 47 -4.45 -0.11 8.24
N ILE A 48 -3.59 -0.98 7.72
CA ILE A 48 -2.18 -0.67 7.51
C ILE A 48 -2.03 0.49 6.54
N GLN A 49 -2.77 0.47 5.44
CA GLN A 49 -2.73 1.57 4.47
C GLN A 49 -3.11 2.91 5.10
N ARG A 50 -4.18 2.93 5.91
CA ARG A 50 -4.60 4.15 6.60
C ARG A 50 -3.51 4.69 7.51
N GLN A 51 -2.87 3.83 8.29
CA GLN A 51 -1.78 4.23 9.17
C GLN A 51 -0.59 4.77 8.38
N TRP A 52 -0.26 4.13 7.27
CA TRP A 52 0.83 4.57 6.42
C TRP A 52 0.54 5.94 5.80
N VAL A 53 -0.69 6.14 5.32
CA VAL A 53 -1.12 7.43 4.79
C VAL A 53 -1.05 8.50 5.88
N ASP A 54 -1.47 8.18 7.10
CA ASP A 54 -1.39 9.12 8.22
C ASP A 54 0.06 9.53 8.51
N LEU A 55 1.00 8.61 8.41
CA LEU A 55 2.42 8.95 8.56
C LEU A 55 2.85 9.99 7.53
N LYS A 56 2.42 9.83 6.29
CA LYS A 56 2.77 10.76 5.21
C LYS A 56 2.09 12.12 5.40
N ILE A 57 0.84 12.13 5.81
CA ILE A 57 0.12 13.37 6.07
C ILE A 57 0.79 14.13 7.23
N ASN A 58 1.22 13.41 8.26
CA ASN A 58 1.93 14.03 9.38
C ASN A 58 3.28 14.62 8.96
N GLU A 59 3.84 14.13 7.86
CA GLU A 59 5.08 14.70 7.30
C GLU A 59 4.83 15.83 6.32
N GLY A 60 3.58 16.25 6.16
CA GLY A 60 3.23 17.37 5.30
C GLY A 60 2.67 17.00 3.94
N ARG A 61 2.47 15.71 3.65
CA ARG A 61 1.85 15.30 2.38
C ARG A 61 0.35 15.57 2.41
N VAL A 62 -0.22 15.76 1.23
CA VAL A 62 -1.65 16.03 1.07
C VAL A 62 -2.27 14.92 0.23
N LEU A 63 -3.38 14.37 0.71
CA LEU A 63 -4.14 13.38 -0.04
C LEU A 63 -4.81 14.07 -1.23
N LYS A 64 -4.53 13.60 -2.44
CA LYS A 64 -5.04 14.21 -3.68
C LYS A 64 -6.08 13.35 -4.38
N GLY A 65 -6.15 12.08 -4.12
CA GLY A 65 -7.10 11.21 -4.77
C GLY A 65 -6.84 9.75 -4.49
N HIS A 66 -7.46 8.90 -5.28
CA HIS A 66 -7.35 7.45 -5.12
C HIS A 66 -7.19 6.79 -6.48
N LYS A 67 -6.56 5.62 -6.50
CA LYS A 67 -6.54 4.77 -7.69
C LYS A 67 -7.30 3.48 -7.38
N ILE A 68 -7.90 2.90 -8.40
CA ILE A 68 -8.59 1.61 -8.30
C ILE A 68 -7.75 0.58 -9.06
N GLY A 69 -7.51 -0.56 -8.44
CA GLY A 69 -6.77 -1.66 -9.05
C GLY A 69 -7.60 -2.93 -9.11
N LEU A 70 -7.08 -3.96 -9.77
CA LEU A 70 -7.70 -5.28 -9.88
C LEU A 70 -9.14 -5.17 -10.39
N THR A 71 -9.34 -4.43 -11.47
CA THR A 71 -10.69 -4.18 -12.00
C THR A 71 -11.17 -5.28 -12.93
N SER A 72 -10.29 -6.15 -13.43
CA SER A 72 -10.69 -7.25 -14.30
C SER A 72 -10.74 -8.57 -13.55
N LYS A 73 -11.60 -9.47 -13.99
CA LYS A 73 -11.69 -10.80 -13.39
C LYS A 73 -10.40 -11.59 -13.55
N ALA A 74 -9.71 -11.41 -14.68
CA ALA A 74 -8.44 -12.10 -14.93
C ALA A 74 -7.38 -11.67 -13.91
N MET A 75 -7.26 -10.38 -13.66
CA MET A 75 -6.28 -9.88 -12.68
C MET A 75 -6.65 -10.28 -11.26
N GLN A 76 -7.94 -10.30 -10.93
CA GLN A 76 -8.40 -10.76 -9.63
C GLN A 76 -8.03 -12.23 -9.42
N ALA A 77 -8.26 -13.08 -10.44
CA ALA A 77 -7.92 -14.50 -10.36
C ALA A 77 -6.42 -14.71 -10.20
N SER A 78 -5.61 -13.94 -10.95
CA SER A 78 -4.15 -14.02 -10.89
C SER A 78 -3.62 -13.66 -9.50
N SER A 79 -4.26 -12.70 -8.83
CA SER A 79 -3.84 -12.23 -7.51
C SER A 79 -4.54 -13.00 -6.38
N GLN A 80 -5.47 -13.90 -6.71
CA GLN A 80 -6.26 -14.65 -5.72
C GLN A 80 -7.06 -13.73 -4.80
N ILE A 81 -7.51 -12.60 -5.34
CA ILE A 81 -8.37 -11.64 -4.66
C ILE A 81 -9.62 -11.48 -5.51
N SER A 82 -10.79 -11.56 -4.89
CA SER A 82 -12.06 -11.64 -5.61
C SER A 82 -12.74 -10.28 -5.81
N GLU A 83 -12.07 -9.19 -5.48
CA GLU A 83 -12.67 -7.85 -5.56
C GLU A 83 -11.62 -6.84 -6.00
N PRO A 84 -12.03 -5.69 -6.53
CA PRO A 84 -11.10 -4.60 -6.80
C PRO A 84 -10.48 -4.07 -5.51
N ASP A 85 -9.31 -3.46 -5.64
CA ASP A 85 -8.68 -2.78 -4.53
C ASP A 85 -8.51 -1.29 -4.84
N TYR A 86 -8.15 -0.52 -3.84
CA TYR A 86 -7.90 0.90 -4.03
C TYR A 86 -6.69 1.35 -3.22
N GLY A 87 -6.07 2.43 -3.66
CA GLY A 87 -4.94 3.02 -2.98
C GLY A 87 -5.08 4.53 -2.93
N ALA A 88 -4.42 5.14 -1.97
CA ALA A 88 -4.40 6.58 -1.79
C ALA A 88 -3.28 7.20 -2.62
N LEU A 89 -3.56 8.34 -3.23
CA LEU A 89 -2.57 9.10 -4.00
C LEU A 89 -2.28 10.41 -3.28
N LEU A 90 -1.01 10.61 -2.96
CA LEU A 90 -0.56 11.81 -2.25
C LEU A 90 0.09 12.77 -3.23
N ASP A 91 0.26 14.01 -2.81
CA ASP A 91 0.70 15.09 -3.69
C ASP A 91 2.04 14.83 -4.36
N ASP A 92 2.96 14.11 -3.70
CA ASP A 92 4.29 13.82 -4.25
C ASP A 92 4.29 12.64 -5.24
N MET A 93 3.13 12.05 -5.52
CA MET A 93 2.98 10.97 -6.49
C MET A 93 2.54 11.48 -7.86
N PHE A 94 2.32 12.77 -8.00
CA PHE A 94 1.85 13.37 -9.24
C PHE A 94 2.99 14.11 -9.95
N PHE A 95 3.06 13.92 -11.25
CA PHE A 95 4.05 14.57 -12.11
C PHE A 95 3.33 15.18 -13.28
N GLN A 96 3.76 16.36 -13.68
CA GLN A 96 3.17 17.02 -14.83
C GLN A 96 3.61 16.35 -16.13
N ASP A 97 2.74 16.36 -17.12
CA ASP A 97 3.05 15.86 -18.44
C ASP A 97 4.30 16.56 -18.98
N GLY A 98 5.22 15.77 -19.52
CA GLY A 98 6.48 16.29 -20.04
C GLY A 98 7.58 16.54 -19.01
N SER A 99 7.28 16.30 -17.72
CA SER A 99 8.31 16.46 -16.70
C SER A 99 9.20 15.22 -16.59
N ASP A 100 10.36 15.39 -16.01
CA ASP A 100 11.26 14.28 -15.72
C ASP A 100 10.85 13.63 -14.40
N ILE A 101 10.87 12.30 -14.37
CA ILE A 101 10.57 11.53 -13.17
C ILE A 101 11.86 10.83 -12.74
N PRO A 102 12.42 11.17 -11.55
CA PRO A 102 13.66 10.52 -11.11
C PRO A 102 13.44 9.03 -10.87
N ILE A 103 14.28 8.21 -11.49
CA ILE A 103 14.13 6.76 -11.36
C ILE A 103 14.47 6.27 -9.97
N ASP A 104 15.35 6.96 -9.25
CA ASP A 104 15.73 6.60 -7.90
C ASP A 104 14.65 6.87 -6.86
N LYS A 105 13.53 7.44 -7.29
CA LYS A 105 12.34 7.60 -6.45
C LYS A 105 11.59 6.28 -6.23
N PHE A 106 11.89 5.26 -7.01
CA PHE A 106 11.10 4.04 -7.05
C PHE A 106 11.90 2.82 -6.60
N ILE A 107 11.14 1.79 -6.22
CA ILE A 107 11.63 0.43 -6.05
C ILE A 107 11.05 -0.36 -7.21
N VAL A 108 11.87 -0.95 -8.06
CA VAL A 108 11.41 -1.75 -9.21
C VAL A 108 10.32 -1.02 -10.02
N PRO A 109 10.67 0.09 -10.67
CA PRO A 109 9.67 0.90 -11.38
C PRO A 109 9.05 0.15 -12.56
N ARG A 110 7.77 0.42 -12.82
CA ARG A 110 7.01 -0.12 -13.94
C ARG A 110 6.20 0.98 -14.56
N ILE A 111 5.82 0.79 -15.83
CA ILE A 111 4.98 1.72 -16.56
C ILE A 111 3.66 1.03 -16.90
N GLU A 112 2.57 1.71 -16.61
CA GLU A 112 1.23 1.28 -16.98
C GLU A 112 0.58 2.39 -17.80
N VAL A 113 -0.18 2.01 -18.83
CA VAL A 113 -0.92 2.96 -19.65
C VAL A 113 -2.41 2.82 -19.43
#